data_1474d3ef392c5485a7d0f5b4e7c66b15
#
_entry.id   1474d3ef392c5485a7d0f5b4e7c66b15
#
_cell.length_a   1.000
_cell.length_b   1.000
_cell.length_c   1.000
_cell.angle_alpha   90.00
_cell.angle_beta   90.00
_cell.angle_gamma   90.00
#
_symmetry.space_group_name_H-M   'P 1'
#
loop_
_entity.id
_entity.type
_entity.pdbx_description
1 polymer ?
#
loop_
_entity_poly.entity_id
_entity_poly.type
_entity_poly.pdbx_seq_one_letter_code
_entity_poly.pdbx_strand_id
1 'polypeptide(L)'
;MKVAVATDDKVNISHHFGRTLGFRVFEINSKTILNEEYRQNIGKSNGQCGSCDHSSMINNIKDCDLVICYGMGMGIYNDLVRNNIKAVITEEITVDGAINKLIEADLINRLDKLH
;
A
#
# COMPACT_ATOMS: atom_id res chain seq x y z
N MET A 1 -0.06 -13.83 -5.74
CA MET A 1 0.21 -12.37 -5.77
C MET A 1 0.01 -11.81 -4.38
N LYS A 2 1.00 -11.08 -3.89
CA LYS A 2 0.88 -10.38 -2.60
C LYS A 2 0.57 -8.92 -2.84
N VAL A 3 -0.45 -8.44 -2.14
CA VAL A 3 -0.95 -7.07 -2.28
C VAL A 3 -0.94 -6.40 -0.92
N ALA A 4 -0.27 -5.26 -0.83
CA ALA A 4 -0.24 -4.46 0.39
C ALA A 4 -1.19 -3.27 0.23
N VAL A 5 -2.01 -3.03 1.24
CA VAL A 5 -2.93 -1.89 1.24
C VAL A 5 -2.58 -1.00 2.43
N ALA A 6 -2.24 0.25 2.14
CA ALA A 6 -1.87 1.21 3.19
C ALA A 6 -3.06 1.53 4.07
N THR A 7 -2.92 1.42 5.37
CA THR A 7 -4.01 1.67 6.31
C THR A 7 -3.47 2.11 7.66
N ASP A 8 -4.21 3.01 8.33
CA ASP A 8 -3.86 3.46 9.67
C ASP A 8 -4.69 2.73 10.74
N ASP A 9 -5.89 2.30 10.39
CA ASP A 9 -6.84 1.72 11.35
C ASP A 9 -7.26 0.29 10.99
N LYS A 10 -6.65 -0.28 9.97
CA LYS A 10 -6.93 -1.63 9.46
C LYS A 10 -8.28 -1.75 8.74
N VAL A 11 -9.01 -0.66 8.63
CA VAL A 11 -10.34 -0.65 7.98
C VAL A 11 -10.32 0.23 6.74
N ASN A 12 -9.84 1.45 6.89
CA ASN A 12 -9.84 2.44 5.82
C ASN A 12 -8.46 2.56 5.20
N ILE A 13 -8.42 2.87 3.91
CA ILE A 13 -7.16 3.11 3.22
C ILE A 13 -6.59 4.44 3.71
N SER A 14 -5.32 4.45 4.04
CA SER A 14 -4.65 5.68 4.48
C SER A 14 -4.62 6.69 3.34
N HIS A 15 -4.93 7.95 3.65
CA HIS A 15 -4.90 9.03 2.66
C HIS A 15 -3.49 9.51 2.36
N HIS A 16 -2.53 9.18 3.23
CA HIS A 16 -1.16 9.65 3.08
C HIS A 16 -0.21 8.46 3.15
N PHE A 17 0.13 7.94 2.00
CA PHE A 17 0.96 6.74 1.93
C PHE A 17 2.25 6.89 2.72
N GLY A 18 2.90 8.05 2.61
CA GLY A 18 4.16 8.30 3.32
C GLY A 18 4.04 8.36 4.83
N ARG A 19 2.83 8.45 5.35
CA ARG A 19 2.57 8.50 6.79
C ARG A 19 1.75 7.34 7.30
N THR A 20 1.51 6.35 6.47
CA THR A 20 0.67 5.22 6.87
C THR A 20 1.30 4.48 8.04
N LEU A 21 0.47 4.06 8.99
CA LEU A 21 0.94 3.35 10.17
C LEU A 21 1.26 1.90 9.87
N GLY A 22 0.72 1.35 8.79
CA GLY A 22 1.01 -0.02 8.42
C GLY A 22 0.29 -0.43 7.15
N PHE A 23 0.34 -1.73 6.89
CA PHE A 23 -0.26 -2.32 5.70
C PHE A 23 -1.02 -3.58 6.06
N ARG A 24 -2.19 -3.76 5.44
CA ARG A 24 -2.81 -5.09 5.40
C ARG A 24 -2.31 -5.76 4.14
N VAL A 25 -1.68 -6.91 4.29
CA VAL A 25 -1.07 -7.64 3.18
C VAL A 25 -1.89 -8.88 2.90
N PHE A 26 -2.31 -9.03 1.66
CA PHE A 26 -3.16 -10.13 1.22
C PHE A 26 -2.41 -10.98 0.24
N GLU A 27 -2.48 -12.28 0.40
CA GLU A 27 -2.00 -13.21 -0.62
C GLU A 27 -3.20 -13.70 -1.41
N ILE A 28 -3.20 -13.42 -2.72
CA ILE A 28 -4.35 -13.68 -3.58
C ILE A 28 -3.94 -14.61 -4.70
N ASN A 29 -4.75 -15.63 -4.96
CA ASN A 29 -4.54 -16.54 -6.07
C ASN A 29 -5.88 -16.86 -6.71
N SER A 30 -5.98 -16.62 -8.03
CA SER A 30 -7.18 -16.95 -8.81
C SER A 30 -8.46 -16.39 -8.17
N LYS A 31 -8.42 -15.13 -7.78
CA LYS A 31 -9.55 -14.41 -7.17
C LYS A 31 -9.91 -14.90 -5.77
N THR A 32 -9.01 -15.66 -5.14
CA THR A 32 -9.21 -16.18 -3.80
C THR A 32 -8.15 -15.61 -2.88
N ILE A 33 -8.56 -15.14 -1.71
CA ILE A 33 -7.62 -14.68 -0.68
C ILE A 33 -7.13 -15.91 0.08
N LEU A 34 -5.83 -16.18 -0.03
CA LEU A 34 -5.23 -17.34 0.63
C LEU A 34 -4.77 -17.01 2.05
N ASN A 35 -4.34 -15.76 2.27
CA ASN A 35 -3.78 -15.37 3.55
C ASN A 35 -3.89 -13.87 3.69
N GLU A 36 -3.87 -13.39 4.93
CA GLU A 36 -3.91 -11.97 5.24
C GLU A 36 -3.09 -11.72 6.50
N GLU A 37 -2.32 -10.62 6.52
CA GLU A 37 -1.58 -10.22 7.71
C GLU A 37 -1.51 -8.71 7.77
N TYR A 38 -1.28 -8.18 8.98
CA TYR A 38 -1.05 -6.76 9.17
C TYR A 38 0.43 -6.54 9.44
N ARG A 39 1.04 -5.59 8.74
CA ARG A 39 2.45 -5.23 8.92
C ARG A 39 2.53 -3.79 9.39
N GLN A 40 2.98 -3.59 10.60
CA GLN A 40 3.15 -2.26 11.15
C GLN A 40 4.42 -1.61 10.62
N ASN A 41 4.36 -0.31 10.32
CA ASN A 41 5.55 0.45 9.94
C ASN A 41 6.29 0.88 11.21
N ILE A 42 7.41 0.24 11.45
CA ILE A 42 8.13 0.42 12.70
C ILE A 42 9.06 1.61 12.67
N GLY A 43 9.47 2.04 11.50
CA GLY A 43 10.48 3.08 11.38
C GLY A 43 10.14 4.40 12.03
N LYS A 44 8.87 4.66 12.29
CA LYS A 44 8.43 5.90 12.90
C LYS A 44 8.47 5.90 14.41
N SER A 45 8.60 4.75 15.02
CA SER A 45 8.46 4.63 16.46
C SER A 45 9.63 5.24 17.22
N ASN A 46 10.71 5.51 16.54
CA ASN A 46 11.91 6.03 17.20
C ASN A 46 11.98 7.55 17.23
N GLY A 47 10.98 8.22 16.73
CA GLY A 47 11.00 9.67 16.70
C GLY A 47 12.02 10.25 15.75
N GLN A 48 12.61 9.45 14.92
CA GLN A 48 13.63 9.90 13.99
C GLN A 48 13.07 10.16 12.61
N CYS A 49 11.97 10.80 12.61
CA CYS A 49 11.22 11.00 11.39
C CYS A 49 11.76 12.11 10.53
N GLY A 50 12.73 12.85 10.99
CA GLY A 50 13.19 14.01 10.28
C GLY A 50 13.73 13.72 8.89
N SER A 51 14.20 12.53 8.67
CA SER A 51 14.82 12.19 7.40
C SER A 51 13.83 11.90 6.31
N CYS A 52 12.58 11.68 6.65
CA CYS A 52 11.58 11.25 5.68
C CYS A 52 12.05 10.04 4.86
N ASP A 53 12.76 9.16 5.49
CA ASP A 53 13.32 7.99 4.85
C ASP A 53 12.23 6.98 4.58
N HIS A 54 11.92 6.77 3.30
CA HIS A 54 10.90 5.83 2.90
C HIS A 54 11.42 4.40 2.74
N SER A 55 12.72 4.19 2.87
CA SER A 55 13.27 2.87 2.59
C SER A 55 12.81 1.81 3.59
N SER A 56 12.64 2.16 4.87
CA SER A 56 12.15 1.16 5.82
C SER A 56 10.70 0.78 5.55
N MET A 57 9.89 1.74 5.09
CA MET A 57 8.51 1.45 4.71
C MET A 57 8.47 0.54 3.49
N ILE A 58 9.29 0.81 2.49
CA ILE A 58 9.35 0.00 1.28
C ILE A 58 9.88 -1.39 1.59
N ASN A 59 10.89 -1.50 2.47
CA ASN A 59 11.39 -2.80 2.90
C ASN A 59 10.31 -3.65 3.55
N ASN A 60 9.38 -3.02 4.24
CA ASN A 60 8.29 -3.72 4.92
C ASN A 60 7.35 -4.44 3.94
N ILE A 61 7.31 -3.97 2.69
CA ILE A 61 6.44 -4.54 1.66
C ILE A 61 7.24 -5.01 0.43
N LYS A 62 8.53 -5.23 0.61
CA LYS A 62 9.41 -5.55 -0.50
C LYS A 62 9.07 -6.86 -1.19
N ASP A 63 8.44 -7.78 -0.47
CA ASP A 63 8.00 -9.06 -1.03
C ASP A 63 6.63 -8.99 -1.70
N CYS A 64 6.00 -7.82 -1.70
CA CYS A 64 4.69 -7.67 -2.31
C CYS A 64 4.83 -7.29 -3.78
N ASP A 65 3.86 -7.73 -4.57
CA ASP A 65 3.82 -7.44 -6.00
C ASP A 65 3.13 -6.11 -6.29
N LEU A 66 2.22 -5.72 -5.42
CA LEU A 66 1.35 -4.58 -5.65
C LEU A 66 1.09 -3.87 -4.33
N VAL A 67 1.00 -2.55 -4.39
CA VAL A 67 0.56 -1.77 -3.23
C VAL A 67 -0.61 -0.89 -3.66
N ILE A 68 -1.62 -0.82 -2.80
CA ILE A 68 -2.81 0.01 -3.04
C ILE A 68 -2.82 1.13 -2.01
N CYS A 69 -3.07 2.35 -2.49
CA CYS A 69 -3.15 3.52 -1.63
C CYS A 69 -4.17 4.50 -2.17
N TYR A 70 -4.54 5.49 -1.36
CA TYR A 70 -5.46 6.52 -1.77
C TYR A 70 -4.72 7.67 -2.50
N GLY A 71 -3.51 7.94 -2.07
CA GLY A 71 -2.67 8.94 -2.71
C GLY A 71 -1.22 8.78 -2.29
N MET A 72 -0.30 9.22 -3.14
CA MET A 72 1.12 9.20 -2.81
C MET A 72 1.86 10.24 -3.62
N GLY A 73 3.03 10.62 -3.11
CA GLY A 73 3.92 11.52 -3.83
C GLY A 73 4.70 10.80 -4.91
N MET A 74 5.18 11.57 -5.88
CA MET A 74 5.92 11.01 -7.01
C MET A 74 7.22 10.34 -6.57
N GLY A 75 7.88 10.84 -5.53
CA GLY A 75 9.13 10.24 -5.06
C GLY A 75 8.93 8.82 -4.58
N ILE A 76 7.88 8.60 -3.79
CA ILE A 76 7.56 7.26 -3.30
C ILE A 76 7.17 6.36 -4.45
N TYR A 77 6.39 6.87 -5.38
CA TYR A 77 5.98 6.12 -6.55
C TYR A 77 7.20 5.59 -7.32
N ASN A 78 8.18 6.46 -7.54
CA ASN A 78 9.40 6.08 -8.25
C ASN A 78 10.19 5.02 -7.48
N ASP A 79 10.25 5.15 -6.16
CA ASP A 79 10.95 4.17 -5.33
C ASP A 79 10.29 2.81 -5.39
N LEU A 80 8.96 2.76 -5.41
CA LEU A 80 8.24 1.51 -5.54
C LEU A 80 8.52 0.85 -6.90
N VAL A 81 8.52 1.64 -7.96
CA VAL A 81 8.81 1.12 -9.29
C VAL A 81 10.22 0.54 -9.34
N ARG A 82 11.18 1.21 -8.73
CA ARG A 82 12.56 0.71 -8.68
C ARG A 82 12.67 -0.62 -7.94
N ASN A 83 11.76 -0.88 -7.03
CA ASN A 83 11.74 -2.12 -6.26
C ASN A 83 10.80 -3.15 -6.85
N ASN A 84 10.34 -2.93 -8.07
CA ASN A 84 9.45 -3.84 -8.79
C ASN A 84 8.11 -4.02 -8.10
N ILE A 85 7.65 -3.01 -7.38
CA ILE A 85 6.35 -3.01 -6.73
C ILE A 85 5.43 -2.10 -7.55
N LYS A 86 4.33 -2.65 -8.04
CA LYS A 86 3.35 -1.86 -8.78
C LYS A 86 2.50 -1.06 -7.80
N ALA A 87 2.36 0.22 -8.06
CA ALA A 87 1.53 1.09 -7.22
C ALA A 87 0.19 1.34 -7.89
N VAL A 88 -0.89 1.16 -7.14
CA VAL A 88 -2.25 1.43 -7.60
C VAL A 88 -2.86 2.47 -6.69
N ILE A 89 -3.31 3.57 -7.27
CA ILE A 89 -3.96 4.65 -6.55
C ILE A 89 -5.45 4.53 -6.81
N THR A 90 -6.23 4.37 -5.75
CA THR A 90 -7.65 4.10 -5.85
C THR A 90 -8.46 5.17 -5.13
N GLU A 91 -9.72 5.31 -5.52
CA GLU A 91 -10.67 6.15 -4.80
C GLU A 91 -11.50 5.36 -3.79
N GLU A 92 -11.26 4.07 -3.66
CA GLU A 92 -11.93 3.27 -2.64
C GLU A 92 -11.57 3.78 -1.25
N ILE A 93 -12.51 3.70 -0.33
CA ILE A 93 -12.31 4.21 1.01
C ILE A 93 -11.81 3.12 1.95
N THR A 94 -12.33 1.91 1.79
CA THR A 94 -11.98 0.81 2.68
C THR A 94 -11.00 -0.17 2.04
N VAL A 95 -10.20 -0.81 2.89
CA VAL A 95 -9.28 -1.84 2.44
C VAL A 95 -10.01 -2.98 1.78
N ASP A 96 -11.08 -3.45 2.41
CA ASP A 96 -11.86 -4.57 1.87
C ASP A 96 -12.50 -4.20 0.53
N GLY A 97 -12.98 -2.98 0.40
CA GLY A 97 -13.54 -2.51 -0.86
C GLY A 97 -12.53 -2.54 -1.99
N ALA A 98 -11.31 -2.08 -1.72
CA ALA A 98 -10.25 -2.07 -2.72
C ALA A 98 -9.85 -3.50 -3.12
N ILE A 99 -9.73 -4.40 -2.14
CA ILE A 99 -9.37 -5.78 -2.43
C ILE A 99 -10.46 -6.48 -3.23
N ASN A 100 -11.72 -6.25 -2.90
CA ASN A 100 -12.82 -6.83 -3.67
C ASN A 100 -12.81 -6.34 -5.11
N LYS A 101 -12.57 -5.06 -5.32
CA LYS A 101 -12.48 -4.50 -6.67
C LYS A 101 -11.29 -5.08 -7.44
N LEU A 102 -10.18 -5.28 -6.77
CA LEU A 102 -9.01 -5.88 -7.38
C LEU A 102 -9.31 -7.31 -7.84
N ILE A 103 -9.96 -8.08 -6.98
CA ILE A 103 -10.33 -9.47 -7.28
C ILE A 103 -11.28 -9.53 -8.47
N GLU A 104 -12.20 -8.59 -8.56
CA GLU A 104 -13.16 -8.50 -9.66
C GLU A 104 -12.54 -7.88 -10.93
N ALA A 105 -11.28 -7.44 -10.84
CA ALA A 105 -10.58 -6.75 -11.92
C ALA A 105 -11.22 -5.39 -12.26
N ASP A 106 -11.96 -4.81 -11.32
CA ASP A 106 -12.62 -3.53 -11.50
C ASP A 106 -11.89 -2.36 -10.86
N LEU A 107 -10.75 -2.63 -10.22
CA LEU A 107 -10.03 -1.56 -9.53
C LEU A 107 -9.40 -0.62 -10.55
N ILE A 108 -9.74 0.66 -10.44
CA ILE A 108 -9.25 1.69 -11.33
C ILE A 108 -8.02 2.34 -10.71
N ASN A 109 -6.94 2.41 -11.48
CA ASN A 109 -5.72 3.05 -11.06
C ASN A 109 -5.76 4.53 -11.45
N ARG A 110 -5.87 5.40 -10.46
CA ARG A 110 -6.02 6.84 -10.66
C ARG A 110 -4.66 7.53 -10.61
N LEU A 111 -3.84 7.28 -11.60
CA LEU A 111 -2.52 7.89 -11.67
C LEU A 111 -2.56 9.42 -11.75
N ASP A 112 -3.69 9.97 -12.16
CA ASP A 112 -3.87 11.41 -12.17
C ASP A 112 -3.85 12.03 -10.76
N LYS A 113 -3.93 11.21 -9.71
CA LYS A 113 -3.84 11.67 -8.33
C LYS A 113 -2.42 11.65 -7.77
N LEU A 114 -1.43 11.34 -8.58
CA LEU A 114 -0.04 11.48 -8.17
C LEU A 114 0.32 12.95 -7.99
N HIS A 115 1.08 13.26 -6.95
CA HIS A 115 1.56 14.61 -6.72
C HIS A 115 3.00 14.67 -6.28
#